data_a28e19a17945e5ab92eb3dec2377ec93
#
_entry.id   a28e19a17945e5ab92eb3dec2377ec93
#
_cell.length_a   1.000
_cell.length_b   1.000
_cell.length_c   1.000
_cell.angle_alpha   90.00
_cell.angle_beta   90.00
_cell.angle_gamma   90.00
#
_symmetry.space_group_name_H-M   'P 1'
#
loop_
_entity.id
_entity.type
_entity.pdbx_description
1 polymer ?
#
loop_
_entity_poly.entity_id
_entity_poly.type
_entity_poly.pdbx_seq_one_letter_code
_entity_poly.pdbx_strand_id
1 'polypeptide(L)'
;ISGCSVGMIDGEYIINPTEEQRKISQMATTVASTSTRIAMIEAGANCVSDDDMYNAIMAGHEANQKIISFIEEIKAEIGKPKFEFASLEPDHDMFEAIKAFAEEDVKVALDTDDKRIRDERLKPIYEAVHAKFDEIYPESEALIDECLYKTQKFIVRRWLLDEQKRVDGRGMDDIRPLASEVGVIPRVHGSGMFTRGQTQVLTIATLGPVSDKQLLDGIDGETEKRYIPHYNFPSYSVGETKPSRGPGRREIGHGALAERALVPVIPSVEEFPYALRLVSEVLSSNGSTSQGSICGSTLALMDAGVPIKAPVAGISCGLITEGDRWMTMVDIQGLEDFFGDMDFKVAGTHDGITAIQMDLKISGLTPEMVKEALAKTHKARNYILDEVMLKAIAEPREELSKYAPKMFTTTIPADKISEVIGKSGKVIKEIQAECEVKVDIEEDGELGQVFVSGIDSDKCKRAIEIINTIAVDPEPGAMYLGKVTRIMDFGAFVEIAPGKEGLVHISQLD
;
A
#
# COMPACT_ATOMS: atom_id res chain seq x y z
N ILE A 1 26.78 -8.44 9.25
CA ILE A 1 25.67 -7.69 8.63
C ILE A 1 25.42 -6.43 9.43
N SER A 2 25.21 -5.31 8.74
CA SER A 2 24.80 -4.04 9.31
C SER A 2 23.68 -3.42 8.50
N GLY A 3 22.91 -2.52 9.10
CA GLY A 3 21.87 -1.74 8.44
C GLY A 3 21.91 -0.28 8.89
N CYS A 4 21.51 0.61 7.99
CA CYS A 4 21.33 2.03 8.27
C CYS A 4 20.12 2.57 7.50
N SER A 5 19.59 3.71 7.94
CA SER A 5 18.62 4.50 7.20
C SER A 5 19.34 5.55 6.37
N VAL A 6 18.78 5.84 5.19
CA VAL A 6 19.27 6.90 4.29
C VAL A 6 18.10 7.83 3.97
N GLY A 7 18.28 9.11 4.22
CA GLY A 7 17.40 10.19 3.76
C GLY A 7 18.03 10.99 2.64
N MET A 8 17.23 11.85 1.98
CA MET A 8 17.72 12.81 0.99
C MET A 8 17.11 14.19 1.26
N ILE A 9 17.97 15.19 1.44
CA ILE A 9 17.59 16.59 1.65
C ILE A 9 18.44 17.46 0.72
N ASP A 10 17.81 18.27 -0.10
CA ASP A 10 18.47 19.16 -1.08
C ASP A 10 19.49 18.43 -1.98
N GLY A 11 19.21 17.17 -2.33
CA GLY A 11 20.08 16.32 -3.16
C GLY A 11 21.25 15.67 -2.41
N GLU A 12 21.39 15.88 -1.11
CA GLU A 12 22.41 15.23 -0.29
C GLU A 12 21.87 14.00 0.43
N TYR A 13 22.62 12.89 0.44
CA TYR A 13 22.25 11.64 1.12
C TYR A 13 22.71 11.68 2.58
N ILE A 14 21.75 11.54 3.51
CA ILE A 14 21.99 11.63 4.96
C ILE A 14 21.83 10.26 5.58
N ILE A 15 22.92 9.74 6.18
CA ILE A 15 22.91 8.47 6.88
C ILE A 15 22.32 8.64 8.29
N ASN A 16 21.37 7.81 8.65
CA ASN A 16 20.65 7.83 9.92
C ASN A 16 20.09 9.23 10.27
N PRO A 17 19.21 9.78 9.44
CA PRO A 17 18.65 11.12 9.64
C PRO A 17 17.96 11.25 10.99
N THR A 18 18.10 12.43 11.63
CA THR A 18 17.36 12.78 12.85
C THR A 18 15.86 12.89 12.60
N GLU A 19 15.07 13.05 13.65
CA GLU A 19 13.61 13.21 13.51
C GLU A 19 13.26 14.44 12.66
N GLU A 20 13.93 15.58 12.91
CA GLU A 20 13.72 16.81 12.14
C GLU A 20 14.10 16.64 10.67
N GLN A 21 15.22 15.95 10.41
CA GLN A 21 15.67 15.64 9.05
C GLN A 21 14.70 14.70 8.32
N ARG A 22 14.11 13.71 9.03
CA ARG A 22 13.12 12.80 8.42
C ARG A 22 11.85 13.54 7.97
N LYS A 23 11.42 14.57 8.70
CA LYS A 23 10.22 15.37 8.36
C LYS A 23 10.35 16.09 7.01
N ILE A 24 11.56 16.48 6.62
CA ILE A 24 11.83 17.21 5.36
C ILE A 24 12.52 16.36 4.30
N SER A 25 12.83 15.11 4.60
CA SER A 25 13.50 14.21 3.68
C SER A 25 12.58 13.76 2.54
N GLN A 26 13.11 13.69 1.33
CA GLN A 26 12.40 13.21 0.15
C GLN A 26 12.32 11.68 0.07
N MET A 27 13.06 10.97 0.90
CA MET A 27 13.01 9.51 1.00
C MET A 27 13.31 9.02 2.41
N ALA A 28 12.82 7.81 2.69
CA ALA A 28 13.18 7.02 3.87
C ALA A 28 13.58 5.63 3.37
N THR A 29 14.87 5.40 3.19
CA THR A 29 15.41 4.15 2.65
C THR A 29 16.20 3.42 3.71
N THR A 30 15.89 2.16 3.96
CA THR A 30 16.68 1.27 4.83
C THR A 30 17.50 0.34 3.95
N VAL A 31 18.80 0.30 4.22
CA VAL A 31 19.75 -0.55 3.51
C VAL A 31 20.49 -1.43 4.52
N ALA A 32 20.38 -2.75 4.35
CA ALA A 32 21.23 -3.68 5.09
C ALA A 32 22.25 -4.34 4.14
N SER A 33 23.47 -4.58 4.67
CA SER A 33 24.59 -5.09 3.88
C SER A 33 25.38 -6.16 4.61
N THR A 34 25.97 -7.06 3.82
CA THR A 34 27.14 -7.85 4.23
C THR A 34 28.43 -7.09 3.88
N SER A 35 29.58 -7.68 4.09
CA SER A 35 30.88 -7.08 3.71
C SER A 35 31.04 -6.85 2.19
N THR A 36 30.25 -7.52 1.35
CA THR A 36 30.41 -7.49 -0.11
C THR A 36 29.11 -7.32 -0.88
N ARG A 37 27.94 -7.43 -0.22
CA ARG A 37 26.64 -7.51 -0.87
C ARG A 37 25.60 -6.65 -0.16
N ILE A 38 24.60 -6.20 -0.93
CA ILE A 38 23.41 -5.53 -0.40
C ILE A 38 22.38 -6.60 -0.07
N ALA A 39 22.03 -6.73 1.22
CA ALA A 39 21.22 -7.83 1.73
C ALA A 39 19.74 -7.49 1.92
N MET A 40 19.40 -6.20 2.06
CA MET A 40 18.01 -5.76 2.20
C MET A 40 17.87 -4.31 1.76
N ILE A 41 16.79 -4.02 1.06
CA ILE A 41 16.37 -2.66 0.69
C ILE A 41 14.88 -2.54 0.98
N GLU A 42 14.52 -1.49 1.72
CA GLU A 42 13.15 -1.08 1.90
C GLU A 42 13.07 0.45 1.83
N ALA A 43 12.24 0.99 0.95
CA ALA A 43 12.17 2.42 0.71
C ALA A 43 10.75 2.93 0.59
N GLY A 44 10.53 4.14 1.11
CA GLY A 44 9.43 5.03 0.75
C GLY A 44 10.02 6.34 0.24
N ALA A 45 9.48 6.92 -0.82
CA ALA A 45 10.04 8.11 -1.43
C ALA A 45 8.99 9.00 -2.10
N ASN A 46 9.27 10.28 -2.20
CA ASN A 46 8.40 11.28 -2.83
C ASN A 46 8.76 11.43 -4.32
N CYS A 47 8.49 10.38 -5.12
CA CYS A 47 8.77 10.35 -6.56
C CYS A 47 10.25 10.62 -6.88
N VAL A 48 11.15 9.95 -6.19
CA VAL A 48 12.61 10.11 -6.36
C VAL A 48 13.09 9.38 -7.60
N SER A 49 14.04 9.95 -8.33
CA SER A 49 14.59 9.34 -9.54
C SER A 49 15.24 7.98 -9.26
N ASP A 50 15.27 7.10 -10.27
CA ASP A 50 15.93 5.78 -10.13
C ASP A 50 17.43 5.93 -9.83
N ASP A 51 18.09 6.98 -10.38
CA ASP A 51 19.51 7.26 -10.12
C ASP A 51 19.74 7.74 -8.68
N ASP A 52 18.90 8.62 -8.15
CA ASP A 52 19.00 9.07 -6.76
C ASP A 52 18.71 7.93 -5.79
N MET A 53 17.73 7.08 -6.10
CA MET A 53 17.44 5.88 -5.31
C MET A 53 18.63 4.92 -5.31
N TYR A 54 19.23 4.66 -6.48
CA TYR A 54 20.42 3.82 -6.57
C TYR A 54 21.59 4.40 -5.77
N ASN A 55 21.85 5.70 -5.90
CA ASN A 55 22.92 6.38 -5.17
C ASN A 55 22.69 6.36 -3.66
N ALA A 56 21.44 6.53 -3.19
CA ALA A 56 21.09 6.41 -1.78
C ALA A 56 21.35 4.99 -1.24
N ILE A 57 21.01 3.95 -2.01
CA ILE A 57 21.31 2.56 -1.66
C ILE A 57 22.81 2.35 -1.56
N MET A 58 23.60 2.89 -2.50
CA MET A 58 25.06 2.77 -2.47
C MET A 58 25.68 3.53 -1.31
N ALA A 59 25.20 4.74 -0.98
CA ALA A 59 25.65 5.49 0.20
C ALA A 59 25.39 4.72 1.50
N GLY A 60 24.22 4.09 1.62
CA GLY A 60 23.90 3.21 2.74
C GLY A 60 24.80 1.98 2.81
N HIS A 61 25.07 1.34 1.66
CA HIS A 61 25.97 0.20 1.57
C HIS A 61 27.39 0.58 2.01
N GLU A 62 27.93 1.72 1.58
CA GLU A 62 29.23 2.22 1.99
C GLU A 62 29.30 2.53 3.49
N ALA A 63 28.28 3.18 4.03
CA ALA A 63 28.20 3.45 5.48
C ALA A 63 28.20 2.16 6.30
N ASN A 64 27.49 1.14 5.84
CA ASN A 64 27.45 -0.18 6.47
C ASN A 64 28.82 -0.87 6.51
N GLN A 65 29.72 -0.63 5.54
CA GLN A 65 31.06 -1.23 5.54
C GLN A 65 31.88 -0.82 6.76
N LYS A 66 31.76 0.43 7.22
CA LYS A 66 32.45 0.93 8.42
C LYS A 66 31.97 0.19 9.67
N ILE A 67 30.66 -0.01 9.79
CA ILE A 67 30.06 -0.72 10.93
C ILE A 67 30.42 -2.21 10.89
N ILE A 68 30.42 -2.82 9.71
CA ILE A 68 30.79 -4.23 9.52
C ILE A 68 32.26 -4.45 9.90
N SER A 69 33.18 -3.56 9.49
CA SER A 69 34.59 -3.64 9.88
C SER A 69 34.75 -3.64 11.41
N PHE A 70 34.06 -2.74 12.09
CA PHE A 70 34.04 -2.69 13.55
C PHE A 70 33.48 -3.96 14.21
N ILE A 71 32.39 -4.52 13.63
CA ILE A 71 31.82 -5.79 14.11
C ILE A 71 32.81 -6.95 13.94
N GLU A 72 33.56 -7.01 12.82
CA GLU A 72 34.58 -8.05 12.62
C GLU A 72 35.78 -7.91 13.58
N GLU A 73 36.17 -6.68 13.96
CA GLU A 73 37.16 -6.45 15.03
C GLU A 73 36.68 -7.01 16.37
N ILE A 74 35.43 -6.71 16.76
CA ILE A 74 34.84 -7.25 17.99
C ILE A 74 34.79 -8.78 17.92
N LYS A 75 34.40 -9.35 16.80
CA LYS A 75 34.33 -10.80 16.61
C LYS A 75 35.69 -11.47 16.69
N ALA A 76 36.75 -10.81 16.23
CA ALA A 76 38.13 -11.31 16.36
C ALA A 76 38.61 -11.36 17.83
N GLU A 77 38.16 -10.41 18.67
CA GLU A 77 38.55 -10.35 20.08
C GLU A 77 37.76 -11.30 20.99
N ILE A 78 36.42 -11.33 20.82
CA ILE A 78 35.53 -12.02 21.77
C ILE A 78 34.60 -13.04 21.12
N GLY A 79 34.77 -13.30 19.83
CA GLY A 79 33.90 -14.23 19.06
C GLY A 79 34.01 -15.66 19.64
N LYS A 80 32.86 -16.35 19.67
CA LYS A 80 32.77 -17.74 20.10
C LYS A 80 32.64 -18.67 18.87
N PRO A 81 33.15 -19.92 18.98
CA PRO A 81 32.85 -20.93 17.97
C PRO A 81 31.34 -21.09 17.78
N LYS A 82 30.92 -21.30 16.55
CA LYS A 82 29.52 -21.63 16.29
C LYS A 82 29.18 -23.01 16.81
N PHE A 83 27.97 -23.19 17.34
CA PHE A 83 27.50 -24.50 17.78
C PHE A 83 27.19 -25.39 16.55
N GLU A 84 27.33 -26.69 16.75
CA GLU A 84 26.91 -27.68 15.75
C GLU A 84 25.40 -27.89 15.82
N PHE A 85 24.78 -28.14 14.68
CA PHE A 85 23.36 -28.46 14.57
C PHE A 85 23.15 -29.57 13.53
N ALA A 86 22.12 -30.39 13.72
CA ALA A 86 21.73 -31.40 12.74
C ALA A 86 21.02 -30.73 11.56
N SER A 87 21.48 -31.03 10.35
CA SER A 87 20.78 -30.61 9.13
C SER A 87 19.52 -31.44 8.95
N LEU A 88 18.42 -30.78 8.57
CA LEU A 88 17.16 -31.42 8.11
C LEU A 88 17.11 -31.53 6.58
N GLU A 89 18.22 -31.28 5.90
CA GLU A 89 18.33 -31.46 4.46
C GLU A 89 18.25 -32.94 4.10
N PRO A 90 17.56 -33.32 2.99
CA PRO A 90 17.60 -34.70 2.52
C PRO A 90 19.02 -35.13 2.22
N ASP A 91 19.31 -36.41 2.44
CA ASP A 91 20.57 -37.01 2.03
C ASP A 91 20.74 -36.93 0.49
N HIS A 92 21.98 -36.75 0.05
CA HIS A 92 22.30 -36.58 -1.35
C HIS A 92 21.85 -37.79 -2.20
N ASP A 93 22.07 -39.01 -1.72
CA ASP A 93 21.72 -40.22 -2.43
C ASP A 93 20.20 -40.38 -2.55
N MET A 94 19.45 -40.01 -1.50
CA MET A 94 17.99 -39.94 -1.52
C MET A 94 17.49 -38.93 -2.58
N PHE A 95 18.05 -37.72 -2.58
CA PHE A 95 17.68 -36.70 -3.55
C PHE A 95 17.94 -37.14 -4.99
N GLU A 96 19.15 -37.67 -5.30
CA GLU A 96 19.48 -38.11 -6.65
C GLU A 96 18.63 -39.31 -7.12
N ALA A 97 18.27 -40.23 -6.21
CA ALA A 97 17.40 -41.35 -6.54
C ALA A 97 15.97 -40.91 -6.89
N ILE A 98 15.40 -40.00 -6.10
CA ILE A 98 14.05 -39.46 -6.34
C ILE A 98 14.04 -38.57 -7.59
N LYS A 99 15.05 -37.73 -7.76
CA LYS A 99 15.20 -36.88 -8.93
C LYS A 99 15.31 -37.74 -10.21
N ALA A 100 16.18 -38.71 -10.23
CA ALA A 100 16.34 -39.61 -11.41
C ALA A 100 15.04 -40.36 -11.76
N PHE A 101 14.17 -40.62 -10.76
CA PHE A 101 12.91 -41.30 -11.01
C PHE A 101 11.82 -40.34 -11.54
N ALA A 102 11.78 -39.09 -11.07
CA ALA A 102 10.65 -38.17 -11.30
C ALA A 102 10.95 -37.01 -12.27
N GLU A 103 12.23 -36.76 -12.62
CA GLU A 103 12.64 -35.53 -13.32
C GLU A 103 11.91 -35.31 -14.65
N GLU A 104 11.77 -36.31 -15.48
CA GLU A 104 11.13 -36.17 -16.81
C GLU A 104 9.62 -35.91 -16.67
N ASP A 105 8.95 -36.64 -15.77
CA ASP A 105 7.50 -36.41 -15.52
C ASP A 105 7.25 -35.06 -14.92
N VAL A 106 8.10 -34.61 -14.00
CA VAL A 106 8.03 -33.27 -13.40
C VAL A 106 8.26 -32.19 -14.45
N LYS A 107 9.21 -32.35 -15.39
CA LYS A 107 9.40 -31.40 -16.50
C LYS A 107 8.13 -31.23 -17.33
N VAL A 108 7.46 -32.32 -17.68
CA VAL A 108 6.21 -32.31 -18.44
C VAL A 108 5.09 -31.66 -17.63
N ALA A 109 5.02 -31.93 -16.33
CA ALA A 109 4.00 -31.34 -15.45
C ALA A 109 4.16 -29.82 -15.29
N LEU A 110 5.40 -29.33 -15.21
CA LEU A 110 5.72 -27.92 -15.01
C LEU A 110 5.57 -27.08 -16.28
N ASP A 111 5.63 -27.68 -17.47
CA ASP A 111 5.55 -26.94 -18.75
C ASP A 111 4.10 -26.56 -19.08
N THR A 112 3.61 -25.56 -18.39
CA THR A 112 2.27 -24.97 -18.57
C THR A 112 2.19 -23.59 -17.93
N ASP A 113 1.41 -22.67 -18.52
CA ASP A 113 1.07 -21.35 -17.99
C ASP A 113 -0.05 -21.39 -16.94
N ASP A 114 -0.83 -22.47 -16.87
CA ASP A 114 -1.93 -22.65 -15.95
C ASP A 114 -1.51 -23.38 -14.67
N LYS A 115 -1.56 -22.65 -13.54
CA LYS A 115 -1.25 -23.16 -12.20
C LYS A 115 -2.09 -24.39 -11.84
N ARG A 116 -3.38 -24.41 -12.17
CA ARG A 116 -4.28 -25.53 -11.83
C ARG A 116 -3.92 -26.77 -12.60
N ILE A 117 -3.65 -26.64 -13.91
CA ILE A 117 -3.22 -27.77 -14.77
C ILE A 117 -1.91 -28.34 -14.24
N ARG A 118 -0.96 -27.51 -13.87
CA ARG A 118 0.30 -27.93 -13.27
C ARG A 118 0.09 -28.74 -11.99
N ASP A 119 -0.70 -28.21 -11.06
CA ASP A 119 -0.96 -28.84 -9.76
C ASP A 119 -1.70 -30.20 -9.95
N GLU A 120 -2.63 -30.28 -10.90
CA GLU A 120 -3.29 -31.54 -11.29
C GLU A 120 -2.30 -32.57 -11.90
N ARG A 121 -1.32 -32.13 -12.70
CA ARG A 121 -0.30 -33.01 -13.29
C ARG A 121 0.74 -33.48 -12.28
N LEU A 122 1.10 -32.66 -11.30
CA LEU A 122 2.06 -33.01 -10.26
C LEU A 122 1.51 -34.04 -9.27
N LYS A 123 0.22 -34.03 -8.98
CA LYS A 123 -0.39 -34.91 -7.99
C LYS A 123 -0.09 -36.42 -8.22
N PRO A 124 -0.33 -37.00 -9.39
CA PRO A 124 -0.01 -38.43 -9.63
C PRO A 124 1.50 -38.70 -9.56
N ILE A 125 2.37 -37.74 -9.82
CA ILE A 125 3.81 -37.88 -9.68
C ILE A 125 4.20 -38.03 -8.21
N TYR A 126 3.66 -37.19 -7.34
CA TYR A 126 3.81 -37.30 -5.88
C TYR A 126 3.35 -38.68 -5.37
N GLU A 127 2.15 -39.13 -5.79
CA GLU A 127 1.62 -40.45 -5.43
C GLU A 127 2.55 -41.60 -5.89
N ALA A 128 3.10 -41.54 -7.10
CA ALA A 128 4.03 -42.55 -7.65
C ALA A 128 5.37 -42.55 -6.91
N VAL A 129 5.88 -41.39 -6.53
CA VAL A 129 7.16 -41.31 -5.78
C VAL A 129 6.96 -41.87 -4.37
N HIS A 130 5.90 -41.50 -3.67
CA HIS A 130 5.59 -42.08 -2.36
C HIS A 130 5.37 -43.57 -2.40
N ALA A 131 4.61 -44.09 -3.37
CA ALA A 131 4.40 -45.53 -3.56
C ALA A 131 5.70 -46.33 -3.73
N LYS A 132 6.77 -45.70 -4.30
CA LYS A 132 8.05 -46.34 -4.48
C LYS A 132 9.03 -46.16 -3.33
N PHE A 133 9.07 -44.94 -2.75
CA PHE A 133 10.15 -44.55 -1.86
C PHE A 133 9.80 -44.59 -0.37
N ASP A 134 8.53 -44.62 0.04
CA ASP A 134 8.12 -44.73 1.45
C ASP A 134 8.64 -46.04 2.11
N GLU A 135 8.67 -47.13 1.37
CA GLU A 135 9.23 -48.37 1.87
C GLU A 135 10.77 -48.38 1.92
N ILE A 136 11.43 -47.63 1.02
CA ILE A 136 12.90 -47.52 0.96
C ILE A 136 13.41 -46.58 2.05
N TYR A 137 12.67 -45.49 2.34
CA TYR A 137 12.99 -44.47 3.35
C TYR A 137 11.86 -44.35 4.36
N PRO A 138 11.71 -45.30 5.27
CA PRO A 138 10.62 -45.28 6.24
C PRO A 138 10.71 -44.03 7.15
N GLU A 139 9.56 -43.49 7.54
CA GLU A 139 9.42 -42.28 8.40
C GLU A 139 10.03 -40.99 7.79
N SER A 140 10.23 -40.95 6.46
CA SER A 140 10.89 -39.87 5.75
C SER A 140 9.98 -39.14 4.73
N GLU A 141 8.66 -39.25 4.87
CA GLU A 141 7.67 -38.66 3.95
C GLU A 141 7.93 -37.18 3.67
N ALA A 142 8.20 -36.37 4.72
CA ALA A 142 8.51 -34.95 4.56
C ALA A 142 9.84 -34.68 3.80
N LEU A 143 10.82 -35.59 3.90
CA LEU A 143 12.07 -35.50 3.16
C LEU A 143 11.89 -35.89 1.69
N ILE A 144 11.00 -36.84 1.41
CA ILE A 144 10.61 -37.23 0.04
C ILE A 144 9.92 -36.05 -0.65
N ASP A 145 8.98 -35.39 0.03
CA ASP A 145 8.34 -34.17 -0.45
C ASP A 145 9.35 -33.05 -0.73
N GLU A 146 10.31 -32.86 0.18
CA GLU A 146 11.40 -31.89 0.00
C GLU A 146 12.29 -32.22 -1.22
N CYS A 147 12.55 -33.50 -1.48
CA CYS A 147 13.29 -33.95 -2.69
C CYS A 147 12.51 -33.61 -3.98
N LEU A 148 11.19 -33.80 -3.98
CA LEU A 148 10.34 -33.44 -5.12
C LEU A 148 10.31 -31.91 -5.32
N TYR A 149 10.19 -31.14 -4.23
CA TYR A 149 10.29 -29.68 -4.27
C TYR A 149 11.64 -29.23 -4.85
N LYS A 150 12.74 -29.80 -4.39
CA LYS A 150 14.10 -29.53 -4.91
C LYS A 150 14.26 -29.94 -6.38
N THR A 151 13.62 -31.03 -6.82
CA THR A 151 13.60 -31.42 -8.21
C THR A 151 12.88 -30.42 -9.09
N GLN A 152 11.71 -29.92 -8.66
CA GLN A 152 11.01 -28.85 -9.35
C GLN A 152 11.86 -27.57 -9.41
N LYS A 153 12.47 -27.20 -8.29
CA LYS A 153 13.39 -26.04 -8.21
C LYS A 153 14.55 -26.19 -9.17
N PHE A 154 15.19 -27.37 -9.23
CA PHE A 154 16.28 -27.65 -10.12
C PHE A 154 15.87 -27.47 -11.60
N ILE A 155 14.74 -28.03 -12.02
CA ILE A 155 14.23 -27.93 -13.38
C ILE A 155 13.97 -26.50 -13.79
N VAL A 156 13.20 -25.74 -12.98
CA VAL A 156 12.87 -24.34 -13.27
C VAL A 156 14.12 -23.47 -13.34
N ARG A 157 15.10 -23.70 -12.45
CA ARG A 157 16.36 -22.94 -12.46
C ARG A 157 17.20 -23.24 -13.71
N ARG A 158 17.22 -24.50 -14.19
CA ARG A 158 17.88 -24.87 -15.46
C ARG A 158 17.21 -24.20 -16.65
N TRP A 159 15.86 -24.24 -16.73
CA TRP A 159 15.15 -23.55 -17.79
C TRP A 159 15.48 -22.04 -17.84
N LEU A 160 15.49 -21.39 -16.70
CA LEU A 160 15.80 -19.96 -16.63
C LEU A 160 17.25 -19.66 -17.01
N LEU A 161 18.23 -20.33 -16.41
CA LEU A 161 19.67 -20.03 -16.56
C LEU A 161 20.29 -20.54 -17.87
N ASP A 162 19.88 -21.73 -18.33
CA ASP A 162 20.51 -22.38 -19.45
C ASP A 162 19.72 -22.19 -20.77
N GLU A 163 18.38 -22.20 -20.70
CA GLU A 163 17.52 -22.17 -21.87
C GLU A 163 16.88 -20.79 -22.08
N GLN A 164 16.98 -19.86 -21.08
CA GLN A 164 16.27 -18.59 -21.06
C GLN A 164 14.75 -18.76 -21.27
N LYS A 165 14.21 -19.88 -20.79
CA LYS A 165 12.81 -20.25 -20.89
C LYS A 165 12.13 -20.04 -19.55
N ARG A 166 11.06 -19.23 -19.54
CA ARG A 166 10.16 -19.09 -18.39
C ARG A 166 9.09 -20.18 -18.41
N VAL A 167 8.53 -20.47 -17.24
CA VAL A 167 7.54 -21.56 -17.06
C VAL A 167 6.31 -21.38 -17.93
N ASP A 168 5.92 -20.13 -18.18
CA ASP A 168 4.77 -19.73 -19.00
C ASP A 168 5.16 -19.34 -20.45
N GLY A 169 6.40 -19.59 -20.85
CA GLY A 169 6.89 -19.35 -22.20
C GLY A 169 7.24 -17.90 -22.54
N ARG A 170 7.11 -16.95 -21.59
CA ARG A 170 7.54 -15.54 -21.79
C ARG A 170 9.05 -15.42 -21.87
N GLY A 171 9.51 -14.34 -22.53
CA GLY A 171 10.88 -13.86 -22.41
C GLY A 171 11.16 -13.20 -21.07
N MET A 172 12.43 -12.91 -20.75
CA MET A 172 12.86 -12.38 -19.45
C MET A 172 12.31 -10.98 -19.14
N ASP A 173 12.05 -10.19 -20.15
CA ASP A 173 11.53 -8.81 -20.02
C ASP A 173 10.03 -8.70 -20.30
N ASP A 174 9.36 -9.82 -20.61
CA ASP A 174 7.94 -9.85 -20.94
C ASP A 174 7.07 -9.76 -19.68
N ILE A 175 6.01 -8.98 -19.79
CA ILE A 175 4.97 -8.84 -18.76
C ILE A 175 3.79 -9.74 -19.15
N ARG A 176 3.15 -10.38 -18.16
CA ARG A 176 1.91 -11.13 -18.36
C ARG A 176 0.82 -10.26 -19.00
N PRO A 177 -0.19 -10.85 -19.66
CA PRO A 177 -1.34 -10.09 -20.14
C PRO A 177 -1.97 -9.25 -19.01
N LEU A 178 -2.17 -7.95 -19.27
CA LEU A 178 -2.67 -6.99 -18.31
C LEU A 178 -4.05 -6.49 -18.72
N ALA A 179 -4.90 -6.23 -17.72
CA ALA A 179 -6.17 -5.52 -17.90
C ALA A 179 -6.46 -4.62 -16.69
N SER A 180 -7.10 -3.49 -16.96
CA SER A 180 -7.55 -2.53 -15.95
C SER A 180 -9.00 -2.16 -16.19
N GLU A 181 -9.81 -2.14 -15.14
CA GLU A 181 -11.20 -1.75 -15.17
C GLU A 181 -11.52 -0.82 -14.00
N VAL A 182 -12.40 0.16 -14.22
CA VAL A 182 -12.89 1.08 -13.18
C VAL A 182 -14.41 1.09 -13.14
N GLY A 183 -14.99 1.52 -12.02
CA GLY A 183 -16.44 1.56 -11.88
C GLY A 183 -17.09 0.18 -11.83
N VAL A 184 -16.36 -0.85 -11.42
CA VAL A 184 -16.79 -2.26 -11.41
C VAL A 184 -17.97 -2.49 -10.46
N ILE A 185 -18.00 -1.77 -9.33
CA ILE A 185 -19.08 -1.88 -8.34
C ILE A 185 -19.89 -0.57 -8.30
N PRO A 186 -21.16 -0.58 -8.72
CA PRO A 186 -21.90 0.67 -8.95
C PRO A 186 -22.27 1.50 -7.72
N ARG A 187 -22.28 0.91 -6.51
CA ARG A 187 -22.75 1.58 -5.30
C ARG A 187 -21.63 2.06 -4.36
N VAL A 188 -20.38 1.79 -4.68
CA VAL A 188 -19.24 2.28 -3.93
C VAL A 188 -18.84 3.68 -4.39
N HIS A 189 -17.90 4.31 -3.70
CA HIS A 189 -17.46 5.64 -4.07
C HIS A 189 -16.47 5.64 -5.24
N GLY A 190 -15.66 4.57 -5.36
CA GLY A 190 -14.81 4.25 -6.49
C GLY A 190 -14.35 2.80 -6.42
N SER A 191 -14.06 2.21 -7.56
CA SER A 191 -13.51 0.85 -7.63
C SER A 191 -12.59 0.68 -8.82
N GLY A 192 -11.49 -0.06 -8.61
CA GLY A 192 -10.53 -0.42 -9.62
C GLY A 192 -10.21 -1.90 -9.58
N MET A 193 -10.26 -2.57 -10.70
CA MET A 193 -9.82 -3.94 -10.85
C MET A 193 -8.57 -3.98 -11.73
N PHE A 194 -7.53 -4.63 -11.22
CA PHE A 194 -6.30 -4.85 -11.97
C PHE A 194 -6.03 -6.33 -12.11
N THR A 195 -5.85 -6.77 -13.35
CA THR A 195 -5.58 -8.16 -13.71
C THR A 195 -4.20 -8.28 -14.34
N ARG A 196 -3.43 -9.27 -13.90
CA ARG A 196 -2.09 -9.61 -14.38
C ARG A 196 -1.98 -11.12 -14.57
N GLY A 197 -2.21 -11.61 -15.77
CA GLY A 197 -2.36 -13.05 -16.02
C GLY A 197 -3.41 -13.65 -15.09
N GLN A 198 -3.02 -14.63 -14.28
CA GLN A 198 -3.90 -15.28 -13.29
C GLN A 198 -3.98 -14.53 -11.93
N THR A 199 -3.35 -13.40 -11.78
CA THR A 199 -3.47 -12.56 -10.58
C THR A 199 -4.51 -11.48 -10.83
N GLN A 200 -5.50 -11.35 -9.93
CA GLN A 200 -6.54 -10.35 -10.02
C GLN A 200 -6.81 -9.72 -8.66
N VAL A 201 -6.84 -8.39 -8.61
CA VAL A 201 -7.10 -7.62 -7.39
C VAL A 201 -8.20 -6.60 -7.67
N LEU A 202 -9.24 -6.61 -6.83
CA LEU A 202 -10.29 -5.61 -6.82
C LEU A 202 -10.09 -4.68 -5.62
N THR A 203 -9.94 -3.39 -5.89
CA THR A 203 -9.84 -2.37 -4.84
C THR A 203 -11.08 -1.49 -4.82
N ILE A 204 -11.60 -1.24 -3.62
CA ILE A 204 -12.77 -0.41 -3.38
C ILE A 204 -12.34 0.80 -2.55
N ALA A 205 -12.67 2.00 -3.03
CA ALA A 205 -12.43 3.25 -2.31
C ALA A 205 -13.71 3.72 -1.61
N THR A 206 -13.55 4.15 -0.35
CA THR A 206 -14.59 4.78 0.44
C THR A 206 -14.07 6.11 0.96
N LEU A 207 -14.82 7.17 0.70
CA LEU A 207 -14.57 8.54 1.15
C LEU A 207 -15.39 8.79 2.41
N GLY A 208 -14.77 9.31 3.45
CA GLY A 208 -15.43 9.69 4.69
C GLY A 208 -15.02 11.10 5.13
N PRO A 209 -15.74 11.72 6.11
CA PRO A 209 -15.31 12.97 6.69
C PRO A 209 -13.93 12.83 7.37
N VAL A 210 -13.23 13.96 7.53
CA VAL A 210 -11.88 13.99 8.12
C VAL A 210 -11.83 13.34 9.51
N SER A 211 -12.90 13.48 10.30
CA SER A 211 -13.00 12.85 11.62
C SER A 211 -13.02 11.31 11.62
N ASP A 212 -13.17 10.66 10.46
CA ASP A 212 -13.06 9.22 10.31
C ASP A 212 -11.59 8.76 10.14
N LYS A 213 -10.63 9.69 10.25
CA LYS A 213 -9.20 9.37 10.31
C LYS A 213 -8.90 8.36 11.42
N GLN A 214 -7.95 7.46 11.19
CA GLN A 214 -7.52 6.48 12.18
C GLN A 214 -6.55 7.14 13.16
N LEU A 215 -6.86 7.06 14.45
CA LEU A 215 -5.92 7.41 15.51
C LEU A 215 -4.97 6.22 15.76
N LEU A 216 -3.67 6.48 15.72
CA LEU A 216 -2.61 5.52 16.04
C LEU A 216 -1.96 5.96 17.35
N ASP A 217 -2.21 5.18 18.41
CA ASP A 217 -1.60 5.35 19.74
C ASP A 217 -0.50 4.29 19.91
N GLY A 218 0.74 4.68 19.69
CA GLY A 218 1.90 3.83 19.73
C GLY A 218 2.97 4.31 20.71
N ILE A 219 4.09 3.59 20.77
CA ILE A 219 5.21 3.95 21.63
C ILE A 219 5.86 5.30 21.25
N ASP A 220 5.72 5.70 20.00
CA ASP A 220 6.26 6.95 19.47
C ASP A 220 5.31 8.15 19.62
N GLY A 221 4.16 7.95 20.31
CA GLY A 221 3.12 8.94 20.52
C GLY A 221 1.88 8.73 19.66
N GLU A 222 0.92 9.63 19.81
CA GLU A 222 -0.31 9.62 19.01
C GLU A 222 -0.04 10.23 17.63
N THR A 223 -0.46 9.52 16.60
CA THR A 223 -0.45 10.01 15.21
C THR A 223 -1.78 9.71 14.54
N GLU A 224 -2.09 10.47 13.50
CA GLU A 224 -3.32 10.34 12.76
C GLU A 224 -3.06 9.87 11.34
N LYS A 225 -3.93 8.97 10.85
CA LYS A 225 -3.80 8.40 9.54
C LYS A 225 -5.09 8.60 8.76
N ARG A 226 -5.04 9.44 7.73
CA ARG A 226 -6.17 9.78 6.87
C ARG A 226 -6.32 8.82 5.69
N TYR A 227 -5.22 8.32 5.15
CA TYR A 227 -5.20 7.29 4.12
C TYR A 227 -5.07 5.91 4.78
N ILE A 228 -6.11 5.10 4.68
CA ILE A 228 -6.29 3.84 5.44
C ILE A 228 -6.47 2.68 4.46
N PRO A 229 -5.40 2.15 3.87
CA PRO A 229 -5.49 0.98 3.00
C PRO A 229 -5.58 -0.32 3.80
N HIS A 230 -6.37 -1.26 3.29
CA HIS A 230 -6.48 -2.64 3.73
C HIS A 230 -6.12 -3.56 2.57
N TYR A 231 -5.37 -4.60 2.85
CA TYR A 231 -5.02 -5.65 1.90
C TYR A 231 -5.50 -6.99 2.45
N ASN A 232 -6.36 -7.67 1.70
CA ASN A 232 -6.91 -8.96 2.06
C ASN A 232 -6.45 -10.03 1.06
N PHE A 233 -5.93 -11.13 1.60
CA PHE A 233 -5.47 -12.29 0.83
C PHE A 233 -6.22 -13.54 1.29
N PRO A 234 -7.49 -13.70 0.89
CA PRO A 234 -8.30 -14.84 1.31
C PRO A 234 -7.79 -16.13 0.69
N SER A 235 -8.00 -17.24 1.39
CA SER A 235 -7.51 -18.57 0.99
C SER A 235 -8.02 -19.02 -0.39
N TYR A 236 -9.23 -18.61 -0.78
CA TYR A 236 -9.78 -18.94 -2.10
C TYR A 236 -8.95 -18.35 -3.24
N SER A 237 -8.19 -17.25 -3.01
CA SER A 237 -7.35 -16.63 -4.05
C SER A 237 -6.26 -17.55 -4.58
N VAL A 238 -5.86 -18.55 -3.81
CA VAL A 238 -4.89 -19.59 -4.18
C VAL A 238 -5.53 -20.98 -4.31
N GLY A 239 -6.87 -21.06 -4.28
CA GLY A 239 -7.60 -22.31 -4.41
C GLY A 239 -7.63 -23.16 -3.13
N GLU A 240 -7.36 -22.58 -1.97
CA GLU A 240 -7.35 -23.26 -0.68
C GLU A 240 -8.62 -22.99 0.11
N THR A 241 -8.97 -23.91 1.02
CA THR A 241 -10.04 -23.74 2.02
C THR A 241 -9.41 -23.69 3.40
N LYS A 242 -9.44 -22.50 4.03
CA LYS A 242 -8.93 -22.28 5.39
C LYS A 242 -9.92 -21.44 6.19
N PRO A 243 -9.96 -21.58 7.52
CA PRO A 243 -10.75 -20.69 8.37
C PRO A 243 -10.31 -19.23 8.16
N SER A 244 -11.27 -18.32 7.99
CA SER A 244 -10.99 -16.88 7.95
C SER A 244 -10.65 -16.42 9.37
N ARG A 245 -9.39 -16.04 9.58
CA ARG A 245 -8.89 -15.41 10.80
C ARG A 245 -8.40 -14.03 10.40
N GLY A 246 -8.21 -13.11 11.32
CA GLY A 246 -7.72 -11.77 11.00
C GLY A 246 -6.43 -11.76 10.13
N PRO A 247 -6.00 -10.61 9.61
CA PRO A 247 -4.90 -10.52 8.66
C PRO A 247 -3.61 -11.09 9.24
N GLY A 248 -2.93 -11.91 8.43
CA GLY A 248 -1.62 -12.46 8.75
C GLY A 248 -0.50 -11.46 8.52
N ARG A 249 0.74 -11.80 8.92
CA ARG A 249 1.92 -10.93 8.74
C ARG A 249 2.17 -10.56 7.27
N ARG A 250 1.91 -11.49 6.34
CA ARG A 250 2.03 -11.26 4.90
C ARG A 250 1.08 -10.17 4.41
N GLU A 251 -0.16 -10.23 4.86
CA GLU A 251 -1.18 -9.23 4.50
C GLU A 251 -0.83 -7.85 5.05
N ILE A 252 -0.34 -7.79 6.28
CA ILE A 252 0.13 -6.54 6.91
C ILE A 252 1.31 -5.96 6.11
N GLY A 253 2.31 -6.76 5.76
CA GLY A 253 3.48 -6.32 5.01
C GLY A 253 3.14 -5.85 3.59
N HIS A 254 2.28 -6.58 2.87
CA HIS A 254 1.81 -6.18 1.54
C HIS A 254 0.96 -4.91 1.58
N GLY A 255 0.11 -4.77 2.60
CA GLY A 255 -0.67 -3.56 2.84
C GLY A 255 0.22 -2.35 3.11
N ALA A 256 1.24 -2.50 3.95
CA ALA A 256 2.20 -1.44 4.26
C ALA A 256 3.01 -0.99 3.02
N LEU A 257 3.36 -1.93 2.12
CA LEU A 257 3.99 -1.57 0.85
C LEU A 257 3.06 -0.76 -0.05
N ALA A 258 1.80 -1.19 -0.18
CA ALA A 258 0.79 -0.48 -0.99
C ALA A 258 0.50 0.91 -0.42
N GLU A 259 0.45 1.04 0.92
CA GLU A 259 0.32 2.33 1.58
C GLU A 259 1.47 3.27 1.25
N ARG A 260 2.69 2.82 1.48
CA ARG A 260 3.92 3.58 1.24
C ARG A 260 4.03 4.02 -0.22
N ALA A 261 3.59 3.18 -1.15
CA ALA A 261 3.60 3.49 -2.57
C ALA A 261 2.68 4.65 -2.96
N LEU A 262 1.56 4.85 -2.26
CA LEU A 262 0.53 5.81 -2.66
C LEU A 262 0.51 7.08 -1.79
N VAL A 263 0.99 7.03 -0.55
CA VAL A 263 1.03 8.21 0.35
C VAL A 263 1.63 9.46 -0.32
N PRO A 264 2.71 9.38 -1.10
CA PRO A 264 3.30 10.57 -1.74
C PRO A 264 2.40 11.27 -2.75
N VAL A 265 1.45 10.55 -3.33
CA VAL A 265 0.54 11.09 -4.37
C VAL A 265 -0.85 11.44 -3.82
N ILE A 266 -1.15 11.12 -2.57
CA ILE A 266 -2.41 11.52 -1.93
C ILE A 266 -2.43 13.05 -1.77
N PRO A 267 -3.52 13.74 -2.15
CA PRO A 267 -3.65 15.18 -1.96
C PRO A 267 -3.68 15.56 -0.48
N SER A 268 -3.32 16.79 -0.15
CA SER A 268 -3.40 17.31 1.23
C SER A 268 -4.84 17.37 1.73
N VAL A 269 -5.03 17.59 3.04
CA VAL A 269 -6.37 17.74 3.61
C VAL A 269 -7.05 19.03 3.13
N GLU A 270 -6.28 20.07 2.85
CA GLU A 270 -6.74 21.34 2.32
C GLU A 270 -7.23 21.21 0.89
N GLU A 271 -6.57 20.39 0.07
CA GLU A 271 -6.94 20.13 -1.33
C GLU A 271 -8.12 19.17 -1.43
N PHE A 272 -8.17 18.13 -0.56
CA PHE A 272 -9.20 17.11 -0.59
C PHE A 272 -9.53 16.63 0.84
N PRO A 273 -10.51 17.27 1.52
CA PRO A 273 -10.77 17.09 2.94
C PRO A 273 -11.57 15.83 3.26
N TYR A 274 -11.04 14.66 2.87
CA TYR A 274 -11.64 13.35 3.12
C TYR A 274 -10.66 12.41 3.82
N ALA A 275 -11.18 11.58 4.70
CA ALA A 275 -10.53 10.32 5.06
C ALA A 275 -10.75 9.31 3.93
N LEU A 276 -9.69 8.60 3.55
CA LEU A 276 -9.65 7.69 2.41
C LEU A 276 -9.44 6.27 2.91
N ARG A 277 -10.47 5.44 2.84
CA ARG A 277 -10.36 4.01 3.14
C ARG A 277 -10.38 3.21 1.84
N LEU A 278 -9.32 2.44 1.61
CA LEU A 278 -9.22 1.52 0.49
C LEU A 278 -9.21 0.08 0.99
N VAL A 279 -9.93 -0.80 0.29
CA VAL A 279 -9.92 -2.23 0.57
C VAL A 279 -9.57 -2.96 -0.71
N SER A 280 -8.39 -3.57 -0.73
CA SER A 280 -7.93 -4.41 -1.84
C SER A 280 -8.18 -5.87 -1.52
N GLU A 281 -9.05 -6.51 -2.31
CA GLU A 281 -9.37 -7.93 -2.23
C GLU A 281 -8.64 -8.68 -3.34
N VAL A 282 -7.78 -9.61 -2.98
CA VAL A 282 -7.14 -10.51 -3.93
C VAL A 282 -8.11 -11.60 -4.33
N LEU A 283 -8.63 -11.53 -5.56
CA LEU A 283 -9.61 -12.49 -6.08
C LEU A 283 -8.93 -13.76 -6.59
N SER A 284 -7.75 -13.63 -7.17
CA SER A 284 -6.92 -14.74 -7.63
C SER A 284 -5.45 -14.36 -7.54
N SER A 285 -4.57 -15.35 -7.28
CA SER A 285 -3.13 -15.10 -7.10
C SER A 285 -2.26 -16.15 -7.80
N ASN A 286 -1.36 -15.65 -8.65
CA ASN A 286 -0.20 -16.36 -9.16
C ASN A 286 1.05 -15.45 -9.15
N GLY A 287 1.38 -14.90 -7.97
CA GLY A 287 2.51 -13.99 -7.74
C GLY A 287 2.21 -12.51 -8.03
N SER A 288 3.01 -11.62 -7.44
CA SER A 288 2.97 -10.14 -7.58
C SER A 288 1.64 -9.48 -7.19
N THR A 289 0.95 -10.01 -6.19
CA THR A 289 -0.37 -9.52 -5.75
C THR A 289 -0.31 -8.15 -5.09
N SER A 290 0.74 -7.84 -4.32
CA SER A 290 0.94 -6.51 -3.72
C SER A 290 1.06 -5.42 -4.79
N GLN A 291 1.76 -5.72 -5.90
CA GLN A 291 1.88 -4.79 -7.02
C GLN A 291 0.54 -4.62 -7.76
N GLY A 292 -0.24 -5.68 -7.85
CA GLY A 292 -1.62 -5.61 -8.35
C GLY A 292 -2.52 -4.74 -7.47
N SER A 293 -2.35 -4.78 -6.14
CA SER A 293 -3.11 -3.93 -5.22
C SER A 293 -2.73 -2.44 -5.32
N ILE A 294 -1.47 -2.11 -5.60
CA ILE A 294 -1.02 -0.74 -5.86
C ILE A 294 -1.71 -0.18 -7.11
N CYS A 295 -1.68 -0.93 -8.23
CA CYS A 295 -2.35 -0.53 -9.46
C CYS A 295 -3.87 -0.41 -9.26
N GLY A 296 -4.51 -1.40 -8.60
CA GLY A 296 -5.94 -1.37 -8.30
C GLY A 296 -6.33 -0.21 -7.38
N SER A 297 -5.48 0.15 -6.43
CA SER A 297 -5.71 1.29 -5.53
C SER A 297 -5.61 2.63 -6.26
N THR A 298 -4.62 2.79 -7.14
CA THR A 298 -4.53 3.96 -8.03
C THR A 298 -5.81 4.13 -8.86
N LEU A 299 -6.26 3.06 -9.52
CA LEU A 299 -7.49 3.06 -10.32
C LEU A 299 -8.72 3.40 -9.48
N ALA A 300 -8.84 2.83 -8.27
CA ALA A 300 -9.96 3.09 -7.38
C ALA A 300 -9.99 4.53 -6.86
N LEU A 301 -8.83 5.12 -6.55
CA LEU A 301 -8.71 6.53 -6.17
C LEU A 301 -9.13 7.46 -7.31
N MET A 302 -8.65 7.21 -8.52
CA MET A 302 -9.01 8.00 -9.70
C MET A 302 -10.51 7.85 -10.03
N ASP A 303 -11.07 6.65 -9.93
CA ASP A 303 -12.51 6.40 -10.12
C ASP A 303 -13.38 7.06 -9.04
N ALA A 304 -12.85 7.21 -7.82
CA ALA A 304 -13.51 7.93 -6.73
C ALA A 304 -13.45 9.46 -6.87
N GLY A 305 -12.73 9.99 -7.86
CA GLY A 305 -12.54 11.44 -8.04
C GLY A 305 -11.52 12.04 -7.06
N VAL A 306 -10.64 11.23 -6.47
CA VAL A 306 -9.54 11.74 -5.63
C VAL A 306 -8.47 12.35 -6.54
N PRO A 307 -8.15 13.66 -6.41
CA PRO A 307 -7.17 14.32 -7.26
C PRO A 307 -5.73 13.95 -6.84
N ILE A 308 -5.37 12.68 -7.05
CA ILE A 308 -3.99 12.23 -6.79
C ILE A 308 -3.01 13.00 -7.66
N LYS A 309 -1.82 13.30 -7.12
CA LYS A 309 -0.79 14.11 -7.81
C LYS A 309 -0.30 13.44 -9.10
N ALA A 310 -0.20 12.11 -9.11
CA ALA A 310 0.16 11.29 -10.26
C ALA A 310 -0.30 9.85 -10.07
N PRO A 311 -0.59 9.09 -11.14
CA PRO A 311 -0.87 7.66 -11.05
C PRO A 311 0.38 6.86 -10.70
N VAL A 312 0.21 5.82 -9.89
CA VAL A 312 1.28 4.92 -9.43
C VAL A 312 1.04 3.52 -9.96
N ALA A 313 2.05 2.93 -10.58
CA ALA A 313 2.07 1.52 -10.92
C ALA A 313 3.13 0.76 -10.13
N GLY A 314 2.91 -0.53 -9.95
CA GLY A 314 3.84 -1.43 -9.29
C GLY A 314 4.19 -2.64 -10.13
N ILE A 315 5.45 -3.09 -10.05
CA ILE A 315 5.97 -4.27 -10.74
C ILE A 315 7.00 -4.99 -9.87
N SER A 316 7.18 -6.29 -10.09
CA SER A 316 8.25 -7.08 -9.50
C SER A 316 9.32 -7.43 -10.53
N CYS A 317 10.56 -7.55 -10.06
CA CYS A 317 11.69 -8.09 -10.79
C CYS A 317 12.30 -9.24 -9.99
N GLY A 318 12.41 -10.41 -10.59
CA GLY A 318 13.08 -11.57 -10.01
C GLY A 318 14.54 -11.64 -10.39
N LEU A 319 15.27 -12.46 -9.64
CA LEU A 319 16.66 -12.79 -9.91
C LEU A 319 16.86 -14.29 -9.74
N ILE A 320 17.71 -14.85 -10.60
CA ILE A 320 18.22 -16.18 -10.43
C ILE A 320 19.75 -16.18 -10.60
N THR A 321 20.45 -16.91 -9.74
CA THR A 321 21.91 -16.91 -9.71
C THR A 321 22.48 -18.32 -9.62
N GLU A 322 23.65 -18.54 -10.18
CA GLU A 322 24.43 -19.75 -10.00
C GLU A 322 25.93 -19.44 -10.17
N GLY A 323 26.67 -19.46 -9.08
CA GLY A 323 28.05 -18.98 -9.09
C GLY A 323 28.13 -17.51 -9.50
N ASP A 324 28.87 -17.21 -10.58
CA ASP A 324 28.99 -15.86 -11.12
C ASP A 324 27.94 -15.55 -12.20
N ARG A 325 27.14 -16.54 -12.62
CA ARG A 325 26.04 -16.33 -13.57
C ARG A 325 24.81 -15.79 -12.84
N TRP A 326 24.16 -14.82 -13.42
CA TRP A 326 22.90 -14.31 -12.92
C TRP A 326 22.02 -13.76 -14.06
N MET A 327 20.74 -13.70 -13.81
CA MET A 327 19.75 -13.19 -14.73
C MET A 327 18.57 -12.58 -13.97
N THR A 328 18.12 -11.42 -14.41
CA THR A 328 16.88 -10.79 -13.89
C THR A 328 15.70 -11.06 -14.83
N MET A 329 14.50 -11.12 -14.27
CA MET A 329 13.26 -11.29 -15.02
C MET A 329 12.17 -10.39 -14.48
N VAL A 330 11.41 -9.76 -15.39
CA VAL A 330 10.33 -8.83 -15.02
C VAL A 330 9.03 -9.60 -14.80
N ASP A 331 8.19 -9.12 -13.89
CA ASP A 331 6.86 -9.68 -13.63
C ASP A 331 6.88 -11.17 -13.28
N ILE A 332 7.50 -11.49 -12.15
CA ILE A 332 7.60 -12.88 -11.68
C ILE A 332 6.23 -13.45 -11.31
N GLN A 333 6.04 -14.71 -11.66
CA GLN A 333 4.91 -15.52 -11.22
C GLN A 333 5.27 -16.42 -10.02
N GLY A 334 4.28 -17.13 -9.47
CA GLY A 334 4.44 -17.90 -8.24
C GLY A 334 5.62 -18.85 -8.20
N LEU A 335 5.88 -19.69 -9.25
CA LEU A 335 7.03 -20.59 -9.28
C LEU A 335 8.37 -19.87 -9.35
N GLU A 336 8.42 -18.74 -10.06
CA GLU A 336 9.61 -17.91 -10.19
C GLU A 336 9.92 -17.17 -8.88
N ASP A 337 8.88 -16.79 -8.11
CA ASP A 337 9.03 -16.31 -6.74
C ASP A 337 9.53 -17.41 -5.82
N PHE A 338 8.95 -18.63 -5.85
CA PHE A 338 9.35 -19.73 -4.98
C PHE A 338 10.79 -20.22 -5.24
N PHE A 339 11.18 -20.36 -6.49
CA PHE A 339 12.45 -20.98 -6.89
C PHE A 339 13.54 -19.97 -7.25
N GLY A 340 13.18 -18.71 -7.43
CA GLY A 340 14.12 -17.61 -7.62
C GLY A 340 14.86 -17.21 -6.36
N ASP A 341 15.79 -16.29 -6.50
CA ASP A 341 16.70 -15.84 -5.45
C ASP A 341 16.32 -14.46 -4.92
N MET A 342 15.48 -13.70 -5.64
CA MET A 342 15.02 -12.35 -5.29
C MET A 342 13.61 -12.09 -5.80
N ASP A 343 12.82 -11.38 -5.00
CA ASP A 343 11.62 -10.67 -5.38
C ASP A 343 11.81 -9.17 -5.07
N PHE A 344 12.14 -8.39 -6.10
CA PHE A 344 12.39 -6.95 -6.02
C PHE A 344 11.18 -6.18 -6.51
N LYS A 345 10.46 -5.58 -5.60
CA LYS A 345 9.21 -4.87 -5.86
C LYS A 345 9.44 -3.37 -5.91
N VAL A 346 9.04 -2.73 -6.99
CA VAL A 346 9.15 -1.27 -7.16
C VAL A 346 7.81 -0.70 -7.56
N ALA A 347 7.40 0.35 -6.86
CA ALA A 347 6.26 1.17 -7.22
C ALA A 347 6.71 2.61 -7.49
N GLY A 348 6.00 3.30 -8.38
CA GLY A 348 6.30 4.70 -8.69
C GLY A 348 5.39 5.26 -9.78
N THR A 349 5.55 6.56 -9.97
CA THR A 349 4.96 7.35 -11.06
C THR A 349 5.89 7.35 -12.28
N HIS A 350 5.56 8.11 -13.33
CA HIS A 350 6.49 8.39 -14.42
C HIS A 350 7.74 9.15 -13.93
N ASP A 351 7.56 10.06 -12.96
CA ASP A 351 8.63 10.94 -12.49
C ASP A 351 9.62 10.24 -11.56
N GLY A 352 9.20 9.17 -10.87
CA GLY A 352 10.11 8.48 -9.98
C GLY A 352 9.47 7.43 -9.08
N ILE A 353 10.31 6.88 -8.20
CA ILE A 353 9.99 5.80 -7.28
C ILE A 353 9.24 6.35 -6.06
N THR A 354 8.20 5.65 -5.65
CA THR A 354 7.46 5.91 -4.40
C THR A 354 7.69 4.84 -3.34
N ALA A 355 7.93 3.58 -3.73
CA ALA A 355 8.25 2.52 -2.77
C ALA A 355 9.10 1.40 -3.37
N ILE A 356 9.96 0.81 -2.54
CA ILE A 356 10.70 -0.42 -2.82
C ILE A 356 10.55 -1.39 -1.66
N GLN A 357 10.42 -2.67 -1.99
CA GLN A 357 10.60 -3.78 -1.07
C GLN A 357 11.39 -4.89 -1.77
N MET A 358 12.37 -5.45 -1.06
CA MET A 358 13.19 -6.54 -1.58
C MET A 358 13.18 -7.72 -0.62
N ASP A 359 12.79 -8.89 -1.14
CA ASP A 359 12.91 -10.18 -0.46
C ASP A 359 14.02 -11.00 -1.12
N LEU A 360 14.98 -11.49 -0.32
CA LEU A 360 16.12 -12.29 -0.80
C LEU A 360 16.17 -13.67 -0.17
N LYS A 361 16.61 -14.65 -0.96
CA LYS A 361 16.91 -16.02 -0.53
C LYS A 361 18.41 -16.35 -0.63
N ILE A 362 19.23 -15.36 -0.99
CA ILE A 362 20.69 -15.43 -1.10
C ILE A 362 21.35 -14.39 -0.18
N SER A 363 22.67 -14.41 -0.07
CA SER A 363 23.43 -13.56 0.85
C SER A 363 23.46 -12.08 0.48
N GLY A 364 22.91 -11.68 -0.66
CA GLY A 364 22.83 -10.30 -1.10
C GLY A 364 23.08 -10.10 -2.58
N LEU A 365 22.84 -8.86 -3.05
CA LEU A 365 22.98 -8.42 -4.43
C LEU A 365 24.27 -7.66 -4.65
N THR A 366 24.77 -7.69 -5.88
CA THR A 366 25.82 -6.77 -6.33
C THR A 366 25.19 -5.43 -6.75
N PRO A 367 25.97 -4.34 -6.83
CA PRO A 367 25.51 -3.06 -7.36
C PRO A 367 24.91 -3.15 -8.76
N GLU A 368 25.50 -4.00 -9.62
CA GLU A 368 25.04 -4.20 -11.00
C GLU A 368 23.64 -4.85 -11.05
N MET A 369 23.38 -5.83 -10.18
CA MET A 369 22.06 -6.47 -10.07
C MET A 369 20.99 -5.48 -9.63
N VAL A 370 21.29 -4.62 -8.66
CA VAL A 370 20.38 -3.56 -8.21
C VAL A 370 20.08 -2.57 -9.33
N LYS A 371 21.13 -2.13 -10.04
CA LYS A 371 20.98 -1.18 -11.15
C LYS A 371 20.14 -1.75 -12.29
N GLU A 372 20.34 -3.00 -12.65
CA GLU A 372 19.55 -3.66 -13.68
C GLU A 372 18.09 -3.83 -13.27
N ALA A 373 17.83 -4.24 -12.01
CA ALA A 373 16.49 -4.39 -11.48
C ALA A 373 15.72 -3.05 -11.49
N LEU A 374 16.35 -1.95 -11.10
CA LEU A 374 15.76 -0.61 -11.16
C LEU A 374 15.43 -0.22 -12.61
N ALA A 375 16.37 -0.38 -13.55
CA ALA A 375 16.16 -0.04 -14.96
C ALA A 375 15.01 -0.84 -15.60
N LYS A 376 14.93 -2.15 -15.33
CA LYS A 376 13.87 -3.02 -15.86
C LYS A 376 12.51 -2.67 -15.25
N THR A 377 12.45 -2.42 -13.95
CA THR A 377 11.20 -2.04 -13.28
C THR A 377 10.73 -0.65 -13.69
N HIS A 378 11.62 0.30 -13.97
CA HIS A 378 11.27 1.60 -14.54
C HIS A 378 10.53 1.46 -15.88
N LYS A 379 11.13 0.74 -16.83
CA LYS A 379 10.53 0.49 -18.14
C LYS A 379 9.17 -0.20 -18.02
N ALA A 380 9.07 -1.19 -17.15
CA ALA A 380 7.84 -1.94 -16.94
C ALA A 380 6.73 -1.11 -16.28
N ARG A 381 7.06 -0.25 -15.29
CA ARG A 381 6.09 0.66 -14.67
C ARG A 381 5.49 1.62 -15.69
N ASN A 382 6.33 2.26 -16.49
CA ASN A 382 5.87 3.20 -17.51
C ASN A 382 4.97 2.50 -18.53
N TYR A 383 5.31 1.29 -18.97
CA TYR A 383 4.43 0.49 -19.83
C TYR A 383 3.06 0.22 -19.17
N ILE A 384 3.01 -0.16 -17.89
CA ILE A 384 1.76 -0.42 -17.17
C ILE A 384 0.92 0.86 -17.09
N LEU A 385 1.53 1.99 -16.79
CA LEU A 385 0.85 3.29 -16.73
C LEU A 385 0.25 3.64 -18.11
N ASP A 386 1.07 3.70 -19.15
CA ASP A 386 0.69 4.24 -20.47
C ASP A 386 -0.22 3.30 -21.24
N GLU A 387 0.11 2.01 -21.24
CA GLU A 387 -0.54 1.05 -22.12
C GLU A 387 -1.76 0.37 -21.48
N VAL A 388 -1.92 0.45 -20.15
CA VAL A 388 -2.96 -0.27 -19.44
C VAL A 388 -3.81 0.63 -18.55
N MET A 389 -3.20 1.27 -17.55
CA MET A 389 -3.96 2.00 -16.52
C MET A 389 -4.58 3.28 -17.06
N LEU A 390 -3.80 4.12 -17.75
CA LEU A 390 -4.29 5.39 -18.31
C LEU A 390 -5.24 5.21 -19.49
N LYS A 391 -5.28 4.02 -20.12
CA LYS A 391 -6.34 3.68 -21.10
C LYS A 391 -7.67 3.36 -20.45
N ALA A 392 -7.69 2.87 -19.22
CA ALA A 392 -8.92 2.61 -18.48
C ALA A 392 -9.47 3.90 -17.84
N ILE A 393 -8.59 4.73 -17.31
CA ILE A 393 -8.92 6.04 -16.75
C ILE A 393 -7.69 6.96 -16.86
N ALA A 394 -7.80 8.00 -17.69
CA ALA A 394 -6.69 8.91 -17.98
C ALA A 394 -6.45 9.94 -16.87
N GLU A 395 -7.54 10.42 -16.26
CA GLU A 395 -7.52 11.43 -15.20
C GLU A 395 -8.54 11.05 -14.11
N PRO A 396 -8.35 11.50 -12.86
CA PRO A 396 -9.37 11.35 -11.83
C PRO A 396 -10.71 11.92 -12.29
N ARG A 397 -11.82 11.27 -11.92
CA ARG A 397 -13.15 11.78 -12.24
C ARG A 397 -13.36 13.17 -11.65
N GLU A 398 -13.97 14.06 -12.41
CA GLU A 398 -14.28 15.42 -11.97
C GLU A 398 -15.35 15.43 -10.87
N GLU A 399 -16.32 14.51 -10.94
CA GLU A 399 -17.40 14.39 -9.98
C GLU A 399 -17.26 13.15 -9.12
N LEU A 400 -17.51 13.34 -7.82
CA LEU A 400 -17.61 12.23 -6.87
C LEU A 400 -18.85 11.37 -7.17
N SER A 401 -18.77 10.09 -6.79
CA SER A 401 -19.94 9.21 -6.79
C SER A 401 -21.13 9.88 -6.09
N LYS A 402 -22.33 9.67 -6.62
CA LYS A 402 -23.57 10.14 -5.98
C LYS A 402 -23.80 9.55 -4.58
N TYR A 403 -23.08 8.50 -4.24
CA TYR A 403 -23.13 7.85 -2.94
C TYR A 403 -22.05 8.36 -1.98
N ALA A 404 -21.03 9.07 -2.49
CA ALA A 404 -20.00 9.67 -1.67
C ALA A 404 -20.52 10.91 -0.94
N PRO A 405 -20.15 11.13 0.32
CA PRO A 405 -20.50 12.35 1.02
C PRO A 405 -19.82 13.54 0.31
N LYS A 406 -20.59 14.61 0.08
CA LYS A 406 -20.04 15.87 -0.42
C LYS A 406 -19.53 16.67 0.76
N MET A 407 -18.35 17.27 0.60
CA MET A 407 -17.70 18.07 1.63
C MET A 407 -17.78 19.54 1.27
N PHE A 408 -18.20 20.35 2.23
CA PHE A 408 -18.17 21.81 2.16
C PHE A 408 -17.38 22.33 3.33
N THR A 409 -16.54 23.33 3.10
CA THR A 409 -15.70 23.93 4.12
C THR A 409 -16.03 25.40 4.30
N THR A 410 -15.95 25.89 5.52
CA THR A 410 -15.97 27.32 5.86
C THR A 410 -15.05 27.57 7.03
N THR A 411 -14.69 28.83 7.26
CA THR A 411 -13.88 29.25 8.41
C THR A 411 -14.68 30.16 9.29
N ILE A 412 -14.52 30.02 10.60
CA ILE A 412 -15.10 30.87 11.62
C ILE A 412 -14.00 31.39 12.56
N PRO A 413 -14.16 32.50 13.25
CA PRO A 413 -13.24 32.91 14.29
C PRO A 413 -13.17 31.87 15.42
N ALA A 414 -11.96 31.61 15.96
CA ALA A 414 -11.76 30.57 16.98
C ALA A 414 -12.59 30.83 18.26
N ASP A 415 -12.78 32.10 18.65
CA ASP A 415 -13.61 32.47 19.78
C ASP A 415 -15.10 32.12 19.59
N LYS A 416 -15.57 31.94 18.36
CA LYS A 416 -16.94 31.55 18.01
C LYS A 416 -17.18 30.03 17.98
N ILE A 417 -16.14 29.22 18.03
CA ILE A 417 -16.26 27.74 18.02
C ILE A 417 -17.18 27.26 19.15
N SER A 418 -17.04 27.83 20.35
CA SER A 418 -17.86 27.46 21.50
C SER A 418 -19.35 27.80 21.32
N GLU A 419 -19.68 28.87 20.58
CA GLU A 419 -21.06 29.26 20.26
C GLU A 419 -21.69 28.29 19.26
N VAL A 420 -20.92 27.88 18.22
CA VAL A 420 -21.37 26.93 17.20
C VAL A 420 -21.54 25.50 17.78
N ILE A 421 -20.66 25.09 18.69
CA ILE A 421 -20.80 23.82 19.39
C ILE A 421 -21.98 23.85 20.37
N GLY A 422 -22.13 24.96 21.09
CA GLY A 422 -23.13 25.16 22.13
C GLY A 422 -22.88 24.34 23.40
N LYS A 423 -23.64 24.60 24.44
CA LYS A 423 -23.49 23.91 25.74
C LYS A 423 -23.66 22.39 25.58
N SER A 424 -22.64 21.63 25.92
CA SER A 424 -22.58 20.16 25.77
C SER A 424 -22.86 19.66 24.36
N GLY A 425 -22.52 20.48 23.34
CA GLY A 425 -22.69 20.09 21.93
C GLY A 425 -24.14 20.19 21.43
N LYS A 426 -25.02 20.93 22.12
CA LYS A 426 -26.45 20.98 21.78
C LYS A 426 -26.69 21.63 20.41
N VAL A 427 -26.07 22.79 20.13
CA VAL A 427 -26.30 23.55 18.91
C VAL A 427 -25.81 22.77 17.68
N ILE A 428 -24.58 22.25 17.72
CA ILE A 428 -24.03 21.47 16.61
C ILE A 428 -24.85 20.19 16.33
N LYS A 429 -25.37 19.52 17.38
CA LYS A 429 -26.24 18.35 17.22
C LYS A 429 -27.59 18.69 16.59
N GLU A 430 -28.16 19.84 16.93
CA GLU A 430 -29.41 20.33 16.33
C GLU A 430 -29.19 20.64 14.83
N ILE A 431 -28.09 21.32 14.48
CA ILE A 431 -27.75 21.60 13.07
C ILE A 431 -27.56 20.28 12.29
N GLN A 432 -26.82 19.33 12.84
CA GLN A 432 -26.59 18.02 12.21
C GLN A 432 -27.91 17.25 12.00
N ALA A 433 -28.80 17.27 12.97
CA ALA A 433 -30.10 16.60 12.89
C ALA A 433 -31.07 17.29 11.91
N GLU A 434 -31.13 18.62 11.91
CA GLU A 434 -32.01 19.41 11.03
C GLU A 434 -31.60 19.28 9.57
N CYS A 435 -30.28 19.35 9.30
CA CYS A 435 -29.74 19.32 7.94
C CYS A 435 -29.36 17.91 7.47
N GLU A 436 -29.42 16.89 8.34
CA GLU A 436 -28.95 15.51 8.04
C GLU A 436 -27.51 15.46 7.53
N VAL A 437 -26.63 16.21 8.19
CA VAL A 437 -25.21 16.33 7.86
C VAL A 437 -24.33 15.98 9.06
N LYS A 438 -23.05 15.74 8.81
CA LYS A 438 -22.02 15.70 9.86
C LYS A 438 -21.24 17.00 9.81
N VAL A 439 -20.94 17.59 10.97
CA VAL A 439 -20.16 18.81 11.12
C VAL A 439 -18.98 18.52 12.03
N ASP A 440 -17.79 18.75 11.53
CA ASP A 440 -16.53 18.65 12.26
C ASP A 440 -15.87 20.03 12.30
N ILE A 441 -15.24 20.40 13.42
CA ILE A 441 -14.56 21.69 13.60
C ILE A 441 -13.16 21.41 14.13
N GLU A 442 -12.15 21.91 13.43
CA GLU A 442 -10.74 21.85 13.84
C GLU A 442 -10.24 23.27 14.12
N GLU A 443 -9.60 23.50 15.28
CA GLU A 443 -9.03 24.78 15.64
C GLU A 443 -7.64 24.91 15.02
N ASP A 444 -7.42 25.98 14.26
CA ASP A 444 -6.14 26.31 13.62
C ASP A 444 -5.78 27.77 13.90
N GLY A 445 -5.06 27.98 14.98
CA GLY A 445 -4.62 29.30 15.42
C GLY A 445 -5.81 30.22 15.81
N GLU A 446 -6.01 31.30 15.05
CA GLU A 446 -7.10 32.27 15.29
C GLU A 446 -8.41 31.91 14.58
N LEU A 447 -8.42 30.82 13.82
CA LEU A 447 -9.55 30.36 13.01
C LEU A 447 -10.00 28.96 13.43
N GLY A 448 -11.30 28.71 13.29
CA GLY A 448 -11.88 27.37 13.30
C GLY A 448 -12.20 26.94 11.87
N GLN A 449 -11.58 25.85 11.40
CA GLN A 449 -11.91 25.19 10.14
C GLN A 449 -13.15 24.34 10.34
N VAL A 450 -14.22 24.62 9.62
CA VAL A 450 -15.48 23.88 9.71
C VAL A 450 -15.67 23.03 8.47
N PHE A 451 -15.85 21.72 8.66
CA PHE A 451 -16.12 20.74 7.62
C PHE A 451 -17.55 20.23 7.76
N VAL A 452 -18.37 20.44 6.72
CA VAL A 452 -19.74 19.95 6.66
C VAL A 452 -19.85 18.88 5.59
N SER A 453 -20.23 17.67 5.99
CA SER A 453 -20.33 16.52 5.08
C SER A 453 -21.73 15.92 5.06
N GLY A 454 -22.20 15.60 3.85
CA GLY A 454 -23.49 14.96 3.64
C GLY A 454 -23.70 14.57 2.18
N ILE A 455 -24.70 13.72 1.91
CA ILE A 455 -25.03 13.27 0.55
C ILE A 455 -25.72 14.39 -0.25
N ASP A 456 -26.54 15.19 0.41
CA ASP A 456 -27.32 16.28 -0.17
C ASP A 456 -26.58 17.62 -0.07
N SER A 457 -26.19 18.19 -1.22
CA SER A 457 -25.47 19.46 -1.31
C SER A 457 -26.24 20.65 -0.72
N ASP A 458 -27.55 20.68 -0.90
CA ASP A 458 -28.36 21.83 -0.45
C ASP A 458 -28.50 21.82 1.06
N LYS A 459 -28.58 20.63 1.67
CA LYS A 459 -28.56 20.47 3.11
C LYS A 459 -27.20 20.87 3.72
N CYS A 460 -26.10 20.51 3.05
CA CYS A 460 -24.76 20.94 3.49
C CYS A 460 -24.61 22.47 3.43
N LYS A 461 -25.04 23.10 2.35
CA LYS A 461 -25.03 24.58 2.21
C LYS A 461 -25.88 25.24 3.28
N ARG A 462 -27.07 24.69 3.56
CA ARG A 462 -27.95 25.20 4.62
C ARG A 462 -27.27 25.12 5.99
N ALA A 463 -26.57 24.05 6.31
CA ALA A 463 -25.82 23.92 7.55
C ALA A 463 -24.72 25.00 7.65
N ILE A 464 -23.98 25.25 6.57
CA ILE A 464 -22.97 26.34 6.52
C ILE A 464 -23.61 27.71 6.75
N GLU A 465 -24.73 28.00 6.13
CA GLU A 465 -25.46 29.25 6.33
C GLU A 465 -25.81 29.44 7.81
N ILE A 466 -26.32 28.42 8.48
CA ILE A 466 -26.65 28.45 9.90
C ILE A 466 -25.39 28.71 10.74
N ILE A 467 -24.31 27.94 10.48
CA ILE A 467 -23.03 28.08 11.20
C ILE A 467 -22.44 29.48 11.03
N ASN A 468 -22.42 30.00 9.82
CA ASN A 468 -21.92 31.34 9.54
C ASN A 468 -22.77 32.41 10.24
N THR A 469 -24.10 32.23 10.30
CA THR A 469 -25.01 33.15 11.01
C THR A 469 -24.75 33.17 12.52
N ILE A 470 -24.41 32.02 13.10
CA ILE A 470 -24.03 31.90 14.52
C ILE A 470 -22.66 32.54 14.77
N ALA A 471 -21.71 32.36 13.86
CA ALA A 471 -20.34 32.83 14.02
C ALA A 471 -20.18 34.35 13.80
N VAL A 472 -21.11 35.00 13.10
CA VAL A 472 -21.10 36.45 12.87
C VAL A 472 -21.86 37.17 13.97
N ASP A 473 -21.27 38.22 14.54
CA ASP A 473 -21.99 39.07 15.47
C ASP A 473 -23.01 39.94 14.72
N PRO A 474 -24.22 40.17 15.30
CA PRO A 474 -25.24 41.01 14.67
C PRO A 474 -24.74 42.41 14.41
N GLU A 475 -24.81 42.86 13.18
CA GLU A 475 -24.40 44.22 12.81
C GLU A 475 -25.51 45.24 13.09
N PRO A 476 -25.20 46.38 13.68
CA PRO A 476 -26.17 47.48 13.87
C PRO A 476 -26.70 47.94 12.51
N GLY A 477 -28.02 47.91 12.33
CA GLY A 477 -28.71 48.34 11.12
C GLY A 477 -28.98 47.21 10.08
N ALA A 478 -28.47 45.98 10.30
CA ALA A 478 -28.83 44.83 9.50
C ALA A 478 -30.25 44.33 9.84
N MET A 479 -30.93 43.75 8.84
CA MET A 479 -32.24 43.12 9.02
C MET A 479 -32.11 41.61 9.12
N TYR A 480 -32.70 41.03 10.15
CA TYR A 480 -32.73 39.60 10.41
C TYR A 480 -34.16 39.06 10.38
N LEU A 481 -34.38 37.92 9.80
CA LEU A 481 -35.64 37.17 9.93
C LEU A 481 -35.50 36.21 11.10
N GLY A 482 -36.25 36.45 12.20
CA GLY A 482 -36.17 35.64 13.40
C GLY A 482 -37.50 35.09 13.86
N LYS A 483 -37.48 34.07 14.71
CA LYS A 483 -38.65 33.47 15.34
C LYS A 483 -38.87 34.07 16.72
N VAL A 484 -40.10 34.52 17.02
CA VAL A 484 -40.46 34.97 18.39
C VAL A 484 -40.44 33.74 19.32
N THR A 485 -39.53 33.79 20.31
CA THR A 485 -39.36 32.72 21.30
C THR A 485 -40.14 32.96 22.58
N ARG A 486 -40.23 34.25 23.02
CA ARG A 486 -40.96 34.65 24.22
C ARG A 486 -41.56 36.04 24.04
N ILE A 487 -42.74 36.22 24.57
CA ILE A 487 -43.42 37.53 24.67
C ILE A 487 -43.47 37.93 26.15
N MET A 488 -43.03 39.13 26.47
CA MET A 488 -43.01 39.72 27.79
C MET A 488 -43.74 41.08 27.77
N ASP A 489 -44.11 41.59 28.93
CA ASP A 489 -44.82 42.87 29.05
C ASP A 489 -44.06 44.09 28.45
N PHE A 490 -42.74 43.97 28.33
CA PHE A 490 -41.83 44.98 27.80
C PHE A 490 -41.34 44.75 26.37
N GLY A 491 -41.75 43.67 25.71
CA GLY A 491 -41.34 43.37 24.34
C GLY A 491 -41.31 41.89 24.00
N ALA A 492 -40.78 41.56 22.84
CA ALA A 492 -40.65 40.19 22.34
C ALA A 492 -39.18 39.81 22.19
N PHE A 493 -38.83 38.58 22.63
CA PHE A 493 -37.54 37.98 22.31
C PHE A 493 -37.66 37.28 20.96
N VAL A 494 -36.73 37.58 20.08
CA VAL A 494 -36.69 37.03 18.73
C VAL A 494 -35.36 36.32 18.55
N GLU A 495 -35.39 35.04 18.28
CA GLU A 495 -34.21 34.25 17.93
C GLU A 495 -33.86 34.58 16.49
N ILE A 496 -32.71 35.24 16.29
CA ILE A 496 -32.16 35.62 14.97
C ILE A 496 -31.19 34.59 14.40
N ALA A 497 -30.61 33.76 15.27
CA ALA A 497 -29.82 32.60 14.96
C ALA A 497 -29.95 31.60 16.13
N PRO A 498 -29.69 30.29 15.92
CA PRO A 498 -29.70 29.27 16.98
C PRO A 498 -28.87 29.71 18.19
N GLY A 499 -29.55 29.91 19.34
CA GLY A 499 -28.94 30.39 20.58
C GLY A 499 -28.68 31.90 20.69
N LYS A 500 -28.98 32.72 19.66
CA LYS A 500 -28.87 34.18 19.66
C LYS A 500 -30.25 34.82 19.66
N GLU A 501 -30.63 35.40 20.79
CA GLU A 501 -31.90 36.13 20.96
C GLU A 501 -31.66 37.63 21.01
N GLY A 502 -32.43 38.39 20.26
CA GLY A 502 -32.54 39.84 20.34
C GLY A 502 -33.86 40.26 21.02
N LEU A 503 -33.85 41.32 21.78
CA LEU A 503 -35.09 41.92 22.35
C LEU A 503 -35.64 43.01 21.40
N VAL A 504 -36.86 42.80 20.91
CA VAL A 504 -37.64 43.86 20.27
C VAL A 504 -38.50 44.51 21.36
N HIS A 505 -38.12 45.72 21.78
CA HIS A 505 -38.82 46.45 22.84
C HIS A 505 -40.23 46.83 22.38
N ILE A 506 -41.21 46.88 23.31
CA ILE A 506 -42.61 47.17 23.02
C ILE A 506 -42.80 48.47 22.23
N SER A 507 -41.94 49.49 22.45
CA SER A 507 -41.97 50.74 21.72
C SER A 507 -41.56 50.63 20.22
N GLN A 508 -41.10 49.47 19.77
CA GLN A 508 -40.71 49.17 18.39
C GLN A 508 -41.65 48.13 17.75
N LEU A 509 -42.68 47.69 18.46
CA LEU A 509 -43.72 46.83 17.97
C LEU A 509 -44.94 47.70 17.62
N ASP A 510 -45.48 47.55 16.39
CA ASP A 510 -46.72 48.19 15.97
C ASP A 510 -47.94 47.52 16.61
#